data_ec2431b0dc991c5fc697601d680bdf6a
#
_entry.id   ec2431b0dc991c5fc697601d680bdf6a
#
_cell.length_a   1.000
_cell.length_b   1.000
_cell.length_c   1.000
_cell.angle_alpha   90.00
_cell.angle_beta   90.00
_cell.angle_gamma   90.00
#
_symmetry.space_group_name_H-M   'P 1'
#
loop_
_entity.id
_entity.type
_entity.pdbx_description
1 polymer ?
#
loop_
_entity_poly.entity_id
_entity_poly.type
_entity_poly.pdbx_seq_one_letter_code
_entity_poly.pdbx_strand_id
1 'polypeptide(L)'
;ATVEQAINAVDEMMDGGKVGNAGKKLVIEDYLEGVEISVLAAVSVTPEYAVSGSASIIPFLPARDHKRLLDGAKGPNTGGMGAVCPLDDVSDKMMKQFDSDILQPTLQGLIKEKFDYRGFIFFGVMLTNKGPKLLEYNVRLGDPETQAVLPLMDFDFASMCTAILNGNLKDFDFKWKKGYQVAPVVVSGGYPEKYKKGCEITVNEDLLKASSAKIFIAGAISGKRGNRDNLLTSGGRVLACSAFGQTFKEAWGKAYQGIAAIKFEDAFFRKDIGLPGAAESGKIS
;
A
#
# COMPACT_ATOMS: atom_id res chain seq x y z
N ALA A 1 2.51 -14.26 22.44
CA ALA A 1 1.94 -15.55 22.05
C ALA A 1 2.64 -16.67 22.82
N THR A 2 1.91 -17.76 23.17
CA THR A 2 2.48 -18.96 23.82
C THR A 2 2.80 -20.01 22.74
N VAL A 3 3.64 -20.99 23.09
CA VAL A 3 3.95 -22.14 22.22
C VAL A 3 2.66 -22.89 21.84
N GLU A 4 1.73 -23.07 22.77
CA GLU A 4 0.44 -23.70 22.54
C GLU A 4 -0.41 -22.95 21.51
N GLN A 5 -0.45 -21.60 21.60
CA GLN A 5 -1.13 -20.78 20.58
C GLN A 5 -0.49 -20.90 19.20
N ALA A 6 0.84 -21.04 19.13
CA ALA A 6 1.54 -21.23 17.87
C ALA A 6 1.22 -22.61 17.25
N ILE A 7 1.21 -23.69 18.07
CA ILE A 7 0.85 -25.04 17.63
C ILE A 7 -0.59 -25.04 17.09
N ASN A 8 -1.54 -24.49 17.85
CA ASN A 8 -2.94 -24.42 17.43
C ASN A 8 -3.11 -23.65 16.11
N ALA A 9 -2.35 -22.56 15.92
CA ALA A 9 -2.39 -21.80 14.66
C ALA A 9 -1.85 -22.62 13.47
N VAL A 10 -0.79 -23.41 13.68
CA VAL A 10 -0.25 -24.32 12.66
C VAL A 10 -1.28 -25.40 12.30
N ASP A 11 -1.90 -26.03 13.29
CA ASP A 11 -2.92 -27.06 13.09
C ASP A 11 -4.14 -26.51 12.35
N GLU A 12 -4.63 -25.32 12.73
CA GLU A 12 -5.74 -24.66 12.03
C GLU A 12 -5.42 -24.35 10.57
N MET A 13 -4.18 -23.93 10.26
CA MET A 13 -3.77 -23.59 8.90
C MET A 13 -3.53 -24.83 8.04
N MET A 14 -2.90 -25.87 8.60
CA MET A 14 -2.53 -27.08 7.85
C MET A 14 -3.69 -28.07 7.75
N ASP A 15 -4.28 -28.44 8.85
CA ASP A 15 -5.28 -29.51 8.96
C ASP A 15 -6.72 -28.99 9.04
N GLY A 16 -6.91 -27.81 9.60
CA GLY A 16 -8.22 -27.18 9.81
C GLY A 16 -8.88 -26.59 8.57
N GLY A 17 -8.21 -26.62 7.42
CA GLY A 17 -8.74 -26.12 6.14
C GLY A 17 -8.97 -24.60 6.08
N LYS A 18 -8.52 -23.85 7.10
CA LYS A 18 -8.75 -22.39 7.22
C LYS A 18 -8.23 -21.60 6.01
N VAL A 19 -7.14 -22.06 5.40
CA VAL A 19 -6.50 -21.44 4.22
C VAL A 19 -6.49 -22.38 3.00
N GLY A 20 -7.25 -23.46 3.03
CA GLY A 20 -7.38 -24.42 1.96
C GLY A 20 -6.04 -25.02 1.52
N ASN A 21 -5.83 -25.15 0.22
CA ASN A 21 -4.60 -25.74 -0.33
C ASN A 21 -3.32 -24.96 -0.01
N ALA A 22 -3.41 -23.68 0.33
CA ALA A 22 -2.25 -22.86 0.73
C ALA A 22 -1.64 -23.34 2.06
N GLY A 23 -2.45 -23.95 2.96
CA GLY A 23 -1.98 -24.49 4.23
C GLY A 23 -1.07 -25.71 4.16
N LYS A 24 -0.88 -26.31 2.98
CA LYS A 24 0.02 -27.46 2.81
C LYS A 24 1.51 -27.14 3.07
N LYS A 25 1.86 -25.87 3.05
CA LYS A 25 3.22 -25.39 3.29
C LYS A 25 3.15 -24.08 4.06
N LEU A 26 3.81 -24.01 5.21
CA LEU A 26 3.89 -22.82 6.04
C LEU A 26 5.31 -22.28 6.06
N VAL A 27 5.41 -20.97 6.22
CA VAL A 27 6.66 -20.27 6.52
C VAL A 27 6.58 -19.82 7.97
N ILE A 28 7.59 -20.14 8.76
CA ILE A 28 7.74 -19.72 10.15
C ILE A 28 8.92 -18.76 10.20
N GLU A 29 8.67 -17.53 10.64
CA GLU A 29 9.63 -16.44 10.66
C GLU A 29 9.88 -15.94 12.07
N ASP A 30 10.99 -15.23 12.27
CA ASP A 30 11.25 -14.52 13.51
C ASP A 30 10.19 -13.45 13.77
N TYR A 31 9.77 -13.30 15.01
CA TYR A 31 8.93 -12.18 15.40
C TYR A 31 9.74 -10.89 15.39
N LEU A 32 9.35 -9.93 14.56
CA LEU A 32 10.02 -8.64 14.45
C LEU A 32 9.24 -7.56 15.19
N GLU A 33 9.94 -6.78 16.00
CA GLU A 33 9.42 -5.58 16.63
C GLU A 33 9.92 -4.34 15.89
N GLY A 34 9.01 -3.44 15.52
CA GLY A 34 9.37 -2.26 14.76
C GLY A 34 8.15 -1.52 14.20
N VAL A 35 8.40 -0.67 13.23
CA VAL A 35 7.36 0.03 12.49
C VAL A 35 7.37 -0.44 11.05
N GLU A 36 6.22 -0.90 10.57
CA GLU A 36 6.09 -1.34 9.19
C GLU A 36 5.99 -0.14 8.25
N ILE A 37 6.71 -0.22 7.13
CA ILE A 37 6.63 0.70 6.00
C ILE A 37 6.53 -0.08 4.70
N SER A 38 6.01 0.59 3.69
CA SER A 38 5.93 0.11 2.31
C SER A 38 6.85 0.95 1.43
N VAL A 39 7.70 0.29 0.62
CA VAL A 39 8.50 0.96 -0.40
C VAL A 39 8.16 0.36 -1.76
N LEU A 40 7.61 1.16 -2.64
CA LEU A 40 7.43 0.79 -4.04
C LEU A 40 8.72 1.08 -4.80
N ALA A 41 9.08 0.27 -5.79
CA ALA A 41 10.22 0.54 -6.64
C ALA A 41 9.92 0.23 -8.11
N ALA A 42 10.45 1.06 -9.00
CA ALA A 42 10.52 0.78 -10.42
C ALA A 42 11.72 -0.12 -10.71
N VAL A 43 11.53 -1.13 -11.57
CA VAL A 43 12.55 -2.16 -11.86
C VAL A 43 12.71 -2.32 -13.35
N SER A 44 13.96 -2.29 -13.81
CA SER A 44 14.35 -2.50 -15.20
C SER A 44 15.54 -3.46 -15.21
N VAL A 45 15.27 -4.76 -15.32
CA VAL A 45 16.28 -5.83 -15.30
C VAL A 45 15.99 -6.80 -16.42
N THR A 46 16.98 -7.02 -17.29
CA THR A 46 17.05 -8.12 -18.26
C THR A 46 18.47 -8.62 -18.30
N PRO A 47 18.73 -9.82 -18.85
CA PRO A 47 20.11 -10.29 -19.08
C PRO A 47 20.94 -9.30 -19.91
N GLU A 48 20.32 -8.64 -20.91
CA GLU A 48 20.96 -7.63 -21.76
C GLU A 48 21.31 -6.36 -20.95
N TYR A 49 20.38 -5.87 -20.11
CA TYR A 49 20.61 -4.70 -19.26
C TYR A 49 21.65 -4.97 -18.18
N ALA A 50 21.73 -6.21 -17.69
CA ALA A 50 22.79 -6.61 -16.77
C ALA A 50 24.17 -6.53 -17.41
N VAL A 51 24.32 -7.01 -18.66
CA VAL A 51 25.58 -6.95 -19.43
C VAL A 51 25.97 -5.50 -19.78
N SER A 52 25.02 -4.68 -20.22
CA SER A 52 25.27 -3.27 -20.54
C SER A 52 25.48 -2.38 -19.31
N GLY A 53 25.19 -2.89 -18.10
CA GLY A 53 25.24 -2.12 -16.86
C GLY A 53 24.05 -1.17 -16.67
N SER A 54 22.98 -1.28 -17.46
CA SER A 54 21.78 -0.45 -17.34
C SER A 54 20.70 -1.05 -16.44
N ALA A 55 20.86 -2.31 -16.01
CA ALA A 55 19.95 -2.91 -15.03
C ALA A 55 19.85 -2.05 -13.75
N SER A 56 18.62 -1.80 -13.31
CA SER A 56 18.37 -0.86 -12.21
C SER A 56 17.07 -1.13 -11.45
N ILE A 57 17.08 -0.69 -10.20
CA ILE A 57 15.92 -0.63 -9.31
C ILE A 57 15.92 0.73 -8.60
N ILE A 58 14.84 1.46 -8.70
CA ILE A 58 14.72 2.83 -8.13
C ILE A 58 13.55 2.87 -7.16
N PRO A 59 13.81 3.11 -5.86
CA PRO A 59 12.76 3.18 -4.87
C PRO A 59 12.00 4.49 -4.97
N PHE A 60 10.70 4.45 -4.67
CA PHE A 60 9.84 5.63 -4.50
C PHE A 60 9.86 6.11 -3.05
N LEU A 61 9.13 7.18 -2.78
CA LEU A 61 8.95 7.65 -1.41
C LEU A 61 8.31 6.55 -0.54
N PRO A 62 8.80 6.35 0.70
CA PRO A 62 8.21 5.39 1.62
C PRO A 62 6.80 5.82 2.01
N ALA A 63 5.91 4.85 2.12
CA ALA A 63 4.54 5.02 2.56
C ALA A 63 4.25 4.11 3.77
N ARG A 64 3.17 4.37 4.47
CA ARG A 64 2.67 3.50 5.53
C ARG A 64 1.22 3.16 5.29
N ASP A 65 0.96 1.87 5.15
CA ASP A 65 -0.38 1.30 5.18
C ASP A 65 -0.83 1.05 6.64
N HIS A 66 -2.12 1.22 6.89
CA HIS A 66 -2.76 0.98 8.17
C HIS A 66 -3.58 -0.30 8.08
N LYS A 67 -2.96 -1.44 8.42
CA LYS A 67 -3.53 -2.78 8.19
C LYS A 67 -4.67 -3.16 9.13
N ARG A 68 -4.72 -2.63 10.36
CA ARG A 68 -5.78 -2.94 11.30
C ARG A 68 -7.09 -2.28 10.93
N LEU A 69 -8.20 -3.01 11.12
CA LEU A 69 -9.54 -2.58 10.73
C LEU A 69 -10.02 -1.33 11.47
N LEU A 70 -9.78 -1.25 12.78
CA LEU A 70 -10.35 -0.21 13.65
C LEU A 70 -9.34 0.86 14.02
N ASP A 71 -9.85 2.03 14.44
CA ASP A 71 -9.06 3.14 14.97
C ASP A 71 -8.15 2.67 16.11
N GLY A 72 -6.98 3.31 16.26
CA GLY A 72 -5.96 2.96 17.25
C GLY A 72 -5.27 1.63 16.99
N ALA A 73 -5.15 1.22 15.73
CA ALA A 73 -4.53 -0.04 15.31
C ALA A 73 -5.15 -1.29 15.98
N LYS A 74 -6.47 -1.32 16.07
CA LYS A 74 -7.24 -2.41 16.71
C LYS A 74 -7.97 -3.26 15.67
N GLY A 75 -8.50 -4.41 16.14
CA GLY A 75 -9.26 -5.35 15.30
C GLY A 75 -8.37 -6.25 14.45
N PRO A 76 -8.95 -7.01 13.50
CA PRO A 76 -8.23 -7.91 12.63
C PRO A 76 -7.36 -7.18 11.61
N ASN A 77 -6.35 -7.87 11.06
CA ASN A 77 -5.61 -7.41 9.90
C ASN A 77 -6.52 -7.41 8.66
N THR A 78 -6.28 -6.47 7.78
CA THR A 78 -7.00 -6.28 6.52
C THR A 78 -6.02 -6.19 5.35
N GLY A 79 -6.51 -5.95 4.16
CA GLY A 79 -5.70 -5.60 2.98
C GLY A 79 -5.19 -4.16 2.98
N GLY A 80 -5.47 -3.37 4.03
CA GLY A 80 -5.11 -1.96 4.18
C GLY A 80 -6.34 -1.05 4.27
N MET A 81 -6.37 -0.22 5.32
CA MET A 81 -7.46 0.73 5.61
C MET A 81 -7.12 2.16 5.19
N GLY A 82 -5.93 2.35 4.62
CA GLY A 82 -5.48 3.63 4.11
C GLY A 82 -3.99 3.84 4.24
N ALA A 83 -3.42 4.67 3.39
CA ALA A 83 -1.99 4.93 3.32
C ALA A 83 -1.67 6.42 3.43
N VAL A 84 -0.44 6.70 3.88
CA VAL A 84 0.15 8.05 3.98
C VAL A 84 1.53 8.04 3.34
N CYS A 85 1.86 9.10 2.62
CA CYS A 85 3.17 9.35 2.03
C CYS A 85 3.44 10.87 1.96
N PRO A 86 4.68 11.34 2.18
CA PRO A 86 5.81 10.63 2.77
C PRO A 86 5.66 10.43 4.28
N LEU A 87 6.68 9.86 4.92
CA LEU A 87 6.72 9.54 6.34
C LEU A 87 7.77 10.39 7.05
N ASP A 88 7.37 11.23 8.00
CA ASP A 88 8.28 12.11 8.75
C ASP A 88 9.19 11.35 9.74
N ASP A 89 8.77 10.16 10.16
CA ASP A 89 9.50 9.30 11.09
C ASP A 89 10.45 8.31 10.39
N VAL A 90 10.59 8.39 9.07
CA VAL A 90 11.54 7.61 8.28
C VAL A 90 12.70 8.50 7.83
N SER A 91 13.85 8.35 8.48
CA SER A 91 15.01 9.17 8.19
C SER A 91 15.76 8.72 6.93
N ASP A 92 16.54 9.66 6.34
CA ASP A 92 17.44 9.35 5.21
C ASP A 92 18.44 8.24 5.57
N LYS A 93 18.85 8.14 6.84
CA LYS A 93 19.74 7.06 7.32
C LYS A 93 19.05 5.69 7.18
N MET A 94 17.77 5.59 7.55
CA MET A 94 17.01 4.34 7.43
C MET A 94 16.81 3.96 5.96
N MET A 95 16.54 4.94 5.08
CA MET A 95 16.42 4.70 3.65
C MET A 95 17.76 4.31 3.00
N LYS A 96 18.87 4.88 3.41
CA LYS A 96 20.20 4.43 2.96
C LYS A 96 20.51 3.00 3.41
N GLN A 97 20.11 2.64 4.62
CA GLN A 97 20.27 1.28 5.11
C GLN A 97 19.34 0.30 4.40
N PHE A 98 18.10 0.68 4.09
CA PHE A 98 17.21 -0.08 3.22
C PHE A 98 17.83 -0.30 1.82
N ASP A 99 18.44 0.73 1.25
CA ASP A 99 19.12 0.62 -0.04
C ASP A 99 20.25 -0.42 0.03
N SER A 100 21.17 -0.30 1.02
CA SER A 100 22.32 -1.20 1.13
C SER A 100 21.96 -2.64 1.49
N ASP A 101 20.99 -2.83 2.40
CA ASP A 101 20.73 -4.13 3.02
C ASP A 101 19.62 -4.93 2.29
N ILE A 102 18.74 -4.25 1.54
CA ILE A 102 17.59 -4.87 0.89
C ILE A 102 17.54 -4.56 -0.61
N LEU A 103 17.56 -3.29 -1.01
CA LEU A 103 17.30 -2.91 -2.40
C LEU A 103 18.42 -3.36 -3.34
N GLN A 104 19.69 -3.05 -3.01
CA GLN A 104 20.84 -3.45 -3.82
C GLN A 104 21.03 -4.98 -3.85
N PRO A 105 20.93 -5.72 -2.73
CA PRO A 105 20.92 -7.18 -2.78
C PRO A 105 19.80 -7.77 -3.64
N THR A 106 18.60 -7.14 -3.64
CA THR A 106 17.50 -7.55 -4.53
C THR A 106 17.88 -7.38 -5.99
N LEU A 107 18.44 -6.23 -6.38
CA LEU A 107 18.91 -5.99 -7.74
C LEU A 107 19.96 -7.03 -8.16
N GLN A 108 20.96 -7.28 -7.29
CA GLN A 108 22.01 -8.25 -7.57
C GLN A 108 21.45 -9.69 -7.68
N GLY A 109 20.45 -10.04 -6.87
CA GLY A 109 19.74 -11.31 -6.96
C GLY A 109 19.02 -11.45 -8.30
N LEU A 110 18.25 -10.46 -8.72
CA LEU A 110 17.56 -10.46 -10.02
C LEU A 110 18.53 -10.61 -11.19
N ILE A 111 19.67 -9.93 -11.16
CA ILE A 111 20.72 -10.05 -12.18
C ILE A 111 21.35 -11.44 -12.17
N LYS A 112 21.73 -11.95 -11.00
CA LYS A 112 22.38 -13.27 -10.86
C LYS A 112 21.49 -14.40 -11.33
N GLU A 113 20.20 -14.35 -11.01
CA GLU A 113 19.21 -15.34 -11.43
C GLU A 113 18.70 -15.10 -12.87
N LYS A 114 19.26 -14.11 -13.58
CA LYS A 114 18.95 -13.79 -14.99
C LYS A 114 17.47 -13.49 -15.24
N PHE A 115 16.81 -12.79 -14.31
CA PHE A 115 15.44 -12.37 -14.53
C PHE A 115 15.30 -11.45 -15.74
N ASP A 116 14.21 -11.61 -16.49
CA ASP A 116 13.67 -10.60 -17.40
C ASP A 116 12.47 -9.99 -16.71
N TYR A 117 12.70 -8.90 -15.94
CA TYR A 117 11.69 -8.24 -15.14
C TYR A 117 11.71 -6.72 -15.35
N ARG A 118 10.64 -6.21 -15.90
CA ARG A 118 10.41 -4.79 -16.16
C ARG A 118 9.04 -4.40 -15.59
N GLY A 119 9.02 -3.64 -14.50
CA GLY A 119 7.79 -3.32 -13.80
C GLY A 119 8.01 -2.74 -12.41
N PHE A 120 7.23 -3.17 -11.44
CA PHE A 120 7.25 -2.64 -10.09
C PHE A 120 7.37 -3.75 -9.06
N ILE A 121 8.20 -3.51 -8.04
CA ILE A 121 8.25 -4.35 -6.85
C ILE A 121 7.80 -3.52 -5.65
N PHE A 122 6.93 -4.08 -4.85
CA PHE A 122 6.56 -3.61 -3.53
C PHE A 122 7.42 -4.35 -2.50
N PHE A 123 7.99 -3.62 -1.59
CA PHE A 123 8.74 -4.11 -0.44
C PHE A 123 7.92 -3.81 0.82
N GLY A 124 7.46 -4.84 1.53
CA GLY A 124 7.03 -4.73 2.91
C GLY A 124 8.24 -4.78 3.83
N VAL A 125 8.47 -3.75 4.60
CA VAL A 125 9.70 -3.59 5.40
C VAL A 125 9.35 -3.27 6.85
N MET A 126 9.93 -4.02 7.79
CA MET A 126 9.91 -3.69 9.21
C MET A 126 11.16 -2.88 9.57
N LEU A 127 10.98 -1.64 9.98
CA LEU A 127 12.05 -0.84 10.57
C LEU A 127 12.22 -1.24 12.03
N THR A 128 13.29 -1.96 12.33
CA THR A 128 13.63 -2.42 13.68
C THR A 128 14.76 -1.59 14.29
N ASN A 129 15.02 -1.77 15.58
CA ASN A 129 16.19 -1.18 16.24
C ASN A 129 17.55 -1.71 15.71
N LYS A 130 17.53 -2.81 14.94
CA LYS A 130 18.70 -3.41 14.27
C LYS A 130 18.77 -3.08 12.78
N GLY A 131 17.94 -2.15 12.31
CA GLY A 131 17.81 -1.76 10.91
C GLY A 131 16.60 -2.36 10.20
N PRO A 132 16.44 -2.08 8.90
CA PRO A 132 15.33 -2.55 8.10
C PRO A 132 15.40 -4.07 7.90
N LYS A 133 14.23 -4.72 7.96
CA LYS A 133 14.05 -6.15 7.66
C LYS A 133 12.98 -6.31 6.62
N LEU A 134 13.27 -7.06 5.58
CA LEU A 134 12.30 -7.39 4.56
C LEU A 134 11.27 -8.37 5.12
N LEU A 135 9.98 -8.04 4.97
CA LEU A 135 8.86 -8.92 5.31
C LEU A 135 8.41 -9.71 4.09
N GLU A 136 8.17 -9.01 2.98
CA GLU A 136 7.66 -9.62 1.75
C GLU A 136 8.01 -8.80 0.51
N TYR A 137 8.00 -9.49 -0.63
CA TYR A 137 7.91 -8.88 -1.95
C TYR A 137 6.52 -9.07 -2.53
N ASN A 138 6.01 -8.03 -3.21
CA ASN A 138 4.90 -8.18 -4.13
C ASN A 138 5.30 -7.61 -5.50
N VAL A 139 5.10 -8.39 -6.58
CA VAL A 139 5.51 -8.02 -7.94
C VAL A 139 4.45 -7.14 -8.63
N ARG A 140 4.00 -6.12 -7.93
CA ARG A 140 2.98 -5.15 -8.34
C ARG A 140 3.07 -3.90 -7.48
N LEU A 141 2.36 -2.86 -7.91
CA LEU A 141 2.11 -1.70 -7.06
C LEU A 141 1.23 -2.08 -5.86
N GLY A 142 1.40 -1.37 -4.74
CA GLY A 142 0.63 -1.56 -3.51
C GLY A 142 -0.80 -1.02 -3.61
N ASP A 143 -1.68 -1.48 -2.76
CA ASP A 143 -3.04 -0.98 -2.58
C ASP A 143 -3.40 -1.06 -1.09
N PRO A 144 -3.43 0.07 -0.36
CA PRO A 144 -3.71 1.44 -0.82
C PRO A 144 -2.48 2.36 -1.03
N GLU A 145 -1.24 1.87 -1.04
CA GLU A 145 -0.05 2.71 -1.12
C GLU A 145 0.05 3.50 -2.43
N THR A 146 -0.34 2.91 -3.54
CA THR A 146 -0.34 3.56 -4.86
C THR A 146 -1.13 4.86 -4.85
N GLN A 147 -2.27 4.87 -4.15
CA GLN A 147 -3.13 6.03 -4.01
C GLN A 147 -2.54 7.16 -3.16
N ALA A 148 -1.48 6.86 -2.39
CA ALA A 148 -0.74 7.85 -1.62
C ALA A 148 0.60 8.24 -2.27
N VAL A 149 1.28 7.32 -2.97
CA VAL A 149 2.61 7.55 -3.53
C VAL A 149 2.53 8.22 -4.91
N LEU A 150 1.76 7.63 -5.87
CA LEU A 150 1.78 8.13 -7.25
C LEU A 150 1.24 9.57 -7.42
N PRO A 151 0.27 10.06 -6.65
CA PRO A 151 -0.15 11.46 -6.76
C PRO A 151 0.93 12.48 -6.38
N LEU A 152 1.98 12.05 -5.65
CA LEU A 152 3.14 12.88 -5.34
C LEU A 152 4.19 12.95 -6.46
N MET A 153 4.06 12.16 -7.55
CA MET A 153 4.94 12.28 -8.70
C MET A 153 4.86 13.67 -9.32
N ASP A 154 6.03 14.22 -9.64
CA ASP A 154 6.19 15.45 -10.44
C ASP A 154 6.92 15.13 -11.75
N PHE A 155 6.54 14.01 -12.35
CA PHE A 155 7.01 13.48 -13.63
C PHE A 155 5.91 12.65 -14.29
N ASP A 156 6.05 12.41 -15.59
CA ASP A 156 5.07 11.64 -16.37
C ASP A 156 5.23 10.12 -16.13
N PHE A 157 4.15 9.47 -15.70
CA PHE A 157 4.13 8.03 -15.41
C PHE A 157 4.40 7.18 -16.67
N ALA A 158 3.87 7.56 -17.84
CA ALA A 158 4.08 6.80 -19.06
C ALA A 158 5.53 6.91 -19.54
N SER A 159 6.15 8.08 -19.36
CA SER A 159 7.59 8.30 -19.63
C SER A 159 8.46 7.42 -18.74
N MET A 160 8.13 7.29 -17.45
CA MET A 160 8.83 6.37 -16.53
C MET A 160 8.66 4.92 -16.98
N CYS A 161 7.44 4.49 -17.36
CA CYS A 161 7.21 3.14 -17.87
C CYS A 161 8.03 2.88 -19.14
N THR A 162 8.15 3.87 -20.01
CA THR A 162 8.99 3.79 -21.21
C THR A 162 10.47 3.65 -20.85
N ALA A 163 10.95 4.39 -19.85
CA ALA A 163 12.32 4.25 -19.35
C ALA A 163 12.60 2.87 -18.75
N ILE A 164 11.63 2.28 -18.01
CA ILE A 164 11.70 0.90 -17.53
C ILE A 164 11.88 -0.09 -18.70
N LEU A 165 11.07 0.06 -19.75
CA LEU A 165 11.06 -0.87 -20.88
C LEU A 165 12.33 -0.78 -21.72
N ASN A 166 12.95 0.39 -21.80
CA ASN A 166 14.11 0.67 -22.67
C ASN A 166 15.47 0.57 -21.93
N GLY A 167 15.49 0.23 -20.64
CA GLY A 167 16.73 0.16 -19.86
C GLY A 167 17.35 1.49 -19.49
N ASN A 168 16.59 2.60 -19.56
CA ASN A 168 17.05 3.96 -19.28
C ASN A 168 16.60 4.47 -17.89
N LEU A 169 16.17 3.57 -17.03
CA LEU A 169 15.60 3.95 -15.73
C LEU A 169 16.60 4.66 -14.81
N LYS A 170 17.90 4.37 -14.94
CA LYS A 170 18.96 5.05 -14.19
C LYS A 170 19.05 6.54 -14.47
N ASP A 171 18.76 6.92 -15.70
CA ASP A 171 18.88 8.30 -16.19
C ASP A 171 17.56 9.06 -16.10
N PHE A 172 16.49 8.39 -15.62
CA PHE A 172 15.18 9.01 -15.48
C PHE A 172 15.16 9.96 -14.28
N ASP A 173 14.66 11.18 -14.49
CA ASP A 173 14.62 12.25 -13.47
C ASP A 173 13.40 12.09 -12.57
N PHE A 174 13.57 11.42 -11.46
CA PHE A 174 12.54 11.24 -10.44
C PHE A 174 12.39 12.49 -9.58
N LYS A 175 11.33 13.26 -9.82
CA LYS A 175 10.95 14.42 -9.02
C LYS A 175 9.68 14.14 -8.23
N TRP A 176 9.64 14.60 -7.01
CA TRP A 176 8.49 14.43 -6.12
C TRP A 176 7.98 15.78 -5.64
N LYS A 177 6.67 15.94 -5.63
CA LYS A 177 6.02 17.12 -5.05
C LYS A 177 6.34 17.19 -3.56
N LYS A 178 6.66 18.38 -3.08
CA LYS A 178 6.81 18.63 -1.65
C LYS A 178 5.43 18.75 -1.01
N GLY A 179 5.18 17.98 0.04
CA GLY A 179 3.88 17.91 0.73
C GLY A 179 3.52 16.47 1.08
N TYR A 180 2.28 16.24 1.40
CA TYR A 180 1.76 14.97 1.92
C TYR A 180 0.56 14.51 1.10
N GLN A 181 0.41 13.19 1.00
CA GLN A 181 -0.77 12.54 0.46
C GLN A 181 -1.33 11.60 1.51
N VAL A 182 -2.64 11.68 1.76
CA VAL A 182 -3.37 10.83 2.68
C VAL A 182 -4.51 10.16 1.91
N ALA A 183 -4.59 8.84 1.98
CA ALA A 183 -5.52 8.02 1.19
C ALA A 183 -6.27 7.01 2.07
N PRO A 184 -7.23 7.44 2.92
CA PRO A 184 -8.08 6.53 3.66
C PRO A 184 -8.98 5.72 2.73
N VAL A 185 -9.24 4.45 3.11
CA VAL A 185 -10.06 3.50 2.36
C VAL A 185 -11.44 3.40 3.00
N VAL A 186 -12.48 3.41 2.16
CA VAL A 186 -13.86 3.14 2.57
C VAL A 186 -14.20 1.70 2.21
N VAL A 187 -14.67 0.94 3.19
CA VAL A 187 -14.95 -0.50 3.08
C VAL A 187 -16.43 -0.80 3.31
N SER A 188 -16.87 -1.96 2.81
CA SER A 188 -18.19 -2.50 3.09
C SER A 188 -18.28 -2.97 4.54
N GLY A 189 -19.43 -2.77 5.19
CA GLY A 189 -19.69 -3.28 6.54
C GLY A 189 -19.52 -4.79 6.60
N GLY A 190 -18.80 -5.27 7.64
CA GLY A 190 -18.43 -6.67 7.81
C GLY A 190 -17.08 -7.06 7.22
N TYR A 191 -16.45 -6.21 6.39
CA TYR A 191 -15.06 -6.44 5.93
C TYR A 191 -14.09 -6.55 7.13
N PRO A 192 -13.09 -7.45 7.14
CA PRO A 192 -12.61 -8.30 6.03
C PRO A 192 -13.34 -9.65 5.90
N GLU A 193 -14.33 -9.94 6.73
CA GLU A 193 -15.07 -11.19 6.69
C GLU A 193 -16.20 -11.17 5.65
N LYS A 194 -17.44 -11.44 6.07
CA LYS A 194 -18.60 -11.44 5.17
C LYS A 194 -19.19 -10.04 5.07
N TYR A 195 -19.39 -9.55 3.85
CA TYR A 195 -19.96 -8.24 3.56
C TYR A 195 -20.97 -8.32 2.43
N LYS A 196 -21.92 -7.38 2.43
CA LYS A 196 -22.96 -7.21 1.41
C LYS A 196 -22.34 -6.57 0.15
N LYS A 197 -22.75 -7.06 -1.02
CA LYS A 197 -22.42 -6.47 -2.32
C LYS A 197 -23.67 -5.89 -2.96
N GLY A 198 -23.51 -5.04 -4.00
CA GLY A 198 -24.62 -4.45 -4.74
C GLY A 198 -25.28 -3.26 -4.02
N CYS A 199 -24.67 -2.72 -2.96
CA CYS A 199 -25.13 -1.48 -2.34
C CYS A 199 -24.82 -0.30 -3.25
N GLU A 200 -25.80 0.58 -3.47
CA GLU A 200 -25.66 1.78 -4.29
C GLU A 200 -24.70 2.77 -3.62
N ILE A 201 -23.72 3.23 -4.39
CA ILE A 201 -22.76 4.24 -3.95
C ILE A 201 -23.22 5.58 -4.50
N THR A 202 -23.45 6.54 -3.63
CA THR A 202 -23.75 7.92 -3.99
C THR A 202 -22.56 8.82 -3.66
N VAL A 203 -22.24 9.74 -4.57
CA VAL A 203 -21.18 10.72 -4.41
C VAL A 203 -21.78 12.11 -4.55
N ASN A 204 -21.61 12.94 -3.52
CA ASN A 204 -21.93 14.36 -3.61
C ASN A 204 -20.77 15.09 -4.30
N GLU A 205 -20.94 15.42 -5.58
CA GLU A 205 -19.88 16.02 -6.41
C GLU A 205 -19.42 17.39 -5.90
N ASP A 206 -20.32 18.21 -5.33
CA ASP A 206 -19.95 19.53 -4.83
C ASP A 206 -19.05 19.44 -3.60
N LEU A 207 -19.37 18.54 -2.65
CA LEU A 207 -18.52 18.26 -1.51
C LEU A 207 -17.17 17.66 -1.93
N LEU A 208 -17.17 16.75 -2.91
CA LEU A 208 -15.94 16.16 -3.41
C LEU A 208 -15.05 17.21 -4.09
N LYS A 209 -15.61 18.06 -4.94
CA LYS A 209 -14.88 19.18 -5.56
C LYS A 209 -14.32 20.15 -4.52
N ALA A 210 -15.12 20.51 -3.52
CA ALA A 210 -14.69 21.40 -2.44
C ALA A 210 -13.52 20.85 -1.63
N SER A 211 -13.46 19.52 -1.45
CA SER A 211 -12.35 18.84 -0.76
C SER A 211 -11.05 18.80 -1.56
N SER A 212 -11.11 18.94 -2.88
CA SER A 212 -10.01 18.67 -3.82
C SER A 212 -9.45 17.25 -3.74
N ALA A 213 -10.17 16.32 -3.12
CA ALA A 213 -9.80 14.92 -3.05
C ALA A 213 -10.16 14.17 -4.35
N LYS A 214 -9.43 13.09 -4.61
CA LYS A 214 -9.67 12.19 -5.73
C LYS A 214 -10.15 10.84 -5.21
N ILE A 215 -11.15 10.25 -5.89
CA ILE A 215 -11.62 8.90 -5.62
C ILE A 215 -10.87 7.92 -6.50
N PHE A 216 -10.33 6.87 -5.88
CA PHE A 216 -9.77 5.70 -6.55
C PHE A 216 -10.72 4.53 -6.31
N ILE A 217 -11.29 4.00 -7.38
CA ILE A 217 -12.26 2.90 -7.33
C ILE A 217 -11.50 1.58 -7.21
N ALA A 218 -11.95 0.72 -6.28
CA ALA A 218 -11.44 -0.64 -6.07
C ALA A 218 -12.57 -1.66 -6.20
N GLY A 219 -13.25 -2.00 -5.12
CA GLY A 219 -14.35 -2.95 -5.10
C GLY A 219 -15.70 -2.32 -5.44
N ALA A 220 -15.80 -1.62 -6.56
CA ALA A 220 -17.05 -1.08 -7.08
C ALA A 220 -17.18 -1.33 -8.59
N ILE A 221 -18.39 -1.48 -9.06
CA ILE A 221 -18.72 -1.73 -10.47
C ILE A 221 -19.86 -0.81 -10.93
N SER A 222 -19.86 -0.49 -12.21
CA SER A 222 -21.04 0.12 -12.85
C SER A 222 -22.18 -0.91 -12.92
N GLY A 223 -23.36 -0.51 -12.51
CA GLY A 223 -24.55 -1.36 -12.53
C GLY A 223 -25.79 -0.55 -12.85
N LYS A 224 -26.88 -1.23 -13.16
CA LYS A 224 -28.18 -0.60 -13.39
C LYS A 224 -29.08 -0.80 -12.18
N ARG A 225 -29.69 0.27 -11.71
CA ARG A 225 -30.81 0.21 -10.78
C ARG A 225 -31.99 0.96 -11.39
N GLY A 226 -32.94 0.20 -11.94
CA GLY A 226 -33.96 0.75 -12.83
C GLY A 226 -33.34 1.23 -14.14
N ASN A 227 -33.65 2.46 -14.56
CA ASN A 227 -33.19 3.06 -15.82
C ASN A 227 -31.91 3.93 -15.65
N ARG A 228 -31.26 3.93 -14.48
CA ARG A 228 -30.07 4.73 -14.22
C ARG A 228 -28.83 3.86 -14.09
N ASP A 229 -27.72 4.35 -14.63
CA ASP A 229 -26.41 3.78 -14.38
C ASP A 229 -25.94 4.27 -12.99
N ASN A 230 -25.65 3.31 -12.11
CA ASN A 230 -25.23 3.58 -10.75
C ASN A 230 -23.92 2.86 -10.46
N LEU A 231 -23.13 3.38 -9.53
CA LEU A 231 -21.98 2.69 -8.99
C LEU A 231 -22.45 1.81 -7.82
N LEU A 232 -22.06 0.53 -7.84
CA LEU A 232 -22.48 -0.48 -6.84
C LEU A 232 -21.26 -1.10 -6.18
N THR A 233 -21.34 -1.40 -4.88
CA THR A 233 -20.28 -2.14 -4.17
C THR A 233 -20.14 -3.56 -4.73
N SER A 234 -18.90 -4.00 -4.96
CA SER A 234 -18.59 -5.35 -5.46
C SER A 234 -17.49 -6.05 -4.66
N GLY A 235 -16.83 -5.33 -3.74
CA GLY A 235 -15.72 -5.83 -2.93
C GLY A 235 -15.77 -5.34 -1.49
N GLY A 236 -14.85 -5.82 -0.68
CA GLY A 236 -14.69 -5.39 0.73
C GLY A 236 -14.13 -3.99 0.82
N ARG A 237 -12.96 -3.71 0.22
CA ARG A 237 -12.43 -2.37 0.03
C ARG A 237 -13.09 -1.79 -1.21
N VAL A 238 -13.90 -0.75 -1.05
CA VAL A 238 -14.79 -0.23 -2.09
C VAL A 238 -14.10 0.86 -2.90
N LEU A 239 -13.50 1.82 -2.22
CA LEU A 239 -12.78 2.93 -2.83
C LEU A 239 -11.80 3.57 -1.82
N ALA A 240 -10.84 4.32 -2.32
CA ALA A 240 -9.99 5.21 -1.53
C ALA A 240 -10.27 6.67 -1.89
N CYS A 241 -10.23 7.54 -0.88
CA CYS A 241 -10.36 8.96 -1.07
C CYS A 241 -9.02 9.63 -0.74
N SER A 242 -8.30 10.07 -1.75
CA SER A 242 -6.91 10.52 -1.62
C SER A 242 -6.80 12.02 -1.85
N ALA A 243 -6.07 12.73 -0.99
CA ALA A 243 -5.89 14.17 -1.11
C ALA A 243 -4.47 14.63 -0.78
N PHE A 244 -4.04 15.65 -1.53
CA PHE A 244 -2.77 16.34 -1.36
C PHE A 244 -2.92 17.55 -0.43
N GLY A 245 -1.89 17.82 0.37
CA GLY A 245 -1.72 19.06 1.14
C GLY A 245 -0.25 19.42 1.31
N GLN A 246 0.04 20.71 1.50
CA GLN A 246 1.40 21.17 1.82
C GLN A 246 1.84 20.73 3.21
N THR A 247 0.87 20.46 4.09
CA THR A 247 1.09 19.87 5.41
C THR A 247 0.25 18.59 5.55
N PHE A 248 0.69 17.69 6.43
CA PHE A 248 -0.07 16.49 6.76
C PHE A 248 -1.52 16.82 7.18
N LYS A 249 -1.70 17.81 8.05
CA LYS A 249 -3.02 18.24 8.53
C LYS A 249 -3.94 18.69 7.39
N GLU A 250 -3.39 19.38 6.40
CA GLU A 250 -4.15 19.82 5.22
C GLU A 250 -4.57 18.62 4.36
N ALA A 251 -3.63 17.73 4.02
CA ALA A 251 -3.91 16.52 3.24
C ALA A 251 -4.96 15.64 3.93
N TRP A 252 -4.79 15.41 5.22
CA TRP A 252 -5.70 14.65 6.06
C TRP A 252 -7.11 15.27 6.07
N GLY A 253 -7.22 16.56 6.35
CA GLY A 253 -8.51 17.28 6.37
C GLY A 253 -9.25 17.18 5.04
N LYS A 254 -8.56 17.39 3.91
CA LYS A 254 -9.13 17.27 2.57
C LYS A 254 -9.58 15.84 2.25
N ALA A 255 -8.77 14.83 2.59
CA ALA A 255 -9.13 13.43 2.35
C ALA A 255 -10.41 13.04 3.10
N TYR A 256 -10.53 13.41 4.37
CA TYR A 256 -11.71 13.10 5.17
C TYR A 256 -12.94 13.97 4.81
N GLN A 257 -12.74 15.19 4.35
CA GLN A 257 -13.81 15.99 3.75
C GLN A 257 -14.34 15.32 2.46
N GLY A 258 -13.44 14.75 1.65
CA GLY A 258 -13.82 13.97 0.47
C GLY A 258 -14.59 12.68 0.82
N ILE A 259 -14.19 11.96 1.90
CA ILE A 259 -14.96 10.80 2.40
C ILE A 259 -16.39 11.18 2.77
N ALA A 260 -16.61 12.35 3.37
CA ALA A 260 -17.95 12.80 3.73
C ALA A 260 -18.90 12.98 2.51
N ALA A 261 -18.33 13.10 1.30
CA ALA A 261 -19.10 13.14 0.06
C ALA A 261 -19.62 11.77 -0.39
N ILE A 262 -19.11 10.66 0.19
CA ILE A 262 -19.36 9.28 -0.26
C ILE A 262 -20.31 8.61 0.72
N LYS A 263 -21.37 7.96 0.18
CA LYS A 263 -22.35 7.23 1.00
C LYS A 263 -22.76 5.94 0.31
N PHE A 264 -22.79 4.86 1.07
CA PHE A 264 -23.46 3.60 0.74
C PHE A 264 -23.81 2.88 2.06
N GLU A 265 -24.69 1.89 1.99
CA GLU A 265 -25.18 1.13 3.13
C GLU A 265 -24.02 0.46 3.88
N ASP A 266 -23.94 0.64 5.20
CA ASP A 266 -22.92 0.09 6.10
C ASP A 266 -21.48 0.46 5.70
N ALA A 267 -21.26 1.61 5.06
CA ALA A 267 -19.92 2.12 4.77
C ALA A 267 -19.13 2.35 6.05
N PHE A 268 -17.90 1.83 6.09
CA PHE A 268 -16.99 2.00 7.21
C PHE A 268 -15.63 2.51 6.73
N PHE A 269 -14.96 3.32 7.53
CA PHE A 269 -13.60 3.79 7.32
C PHE A 269 -12.96 4.17 8.65
N ARG A 270 -11.65 4.09 8.73
CA ARG A 270 -10.89 4.56 9.89
C ARG A 270 -10.77 6.07 9.86
N LYS A 271 -10.85 6.68 11.06
CA LYS A 271 -10.79 8.14 11.25
C LYS A 271 -9.39 8.64 11.64
N ASP A 272 -8.42 7.75 11.75
CA ASP A 272 -7.11 8.06 12.33
C ASP A 272 -5.93 7.79 11.38
N ILE A 273 -6.17 7.56 10.07
CA ILE A 273 -5.12 7.25 9.11
C ILE A 273 -4.01 8.31 9.15
N GLY A 274 -2.78 7.88 9.46
CA GLY A 274 -1.62 8.74 9.59
C GLY A 274 -1.49 9.51 10.90
N LEU A 275 -2.48 9.47 11.79
CA LEU A 275 -2.39 10.12 13.10
C LEU A 275 -1.49 9.32 14.07
N PRO A 276 -0.91 9.96 15.10
CA PRO A 276 -0.17 9.25 16.15
C PRO A 276 -1.01 8.12 16.78
N GLY A 277 -0.42 6.94 16.92
CA GLY A 277 -1.10 5.75 17.45
C GLY A 277 -1.99 5.00 16.45
N ALA A 278 -2.11 5.47 15.22
CA ALA A 278 -2.88 4.80 14.17
C ALA A 278 -2.17 3.59 13.56
N ALA A 279 -0.85 3.51 13.65
CA ALA A 279 -0.05 2.36 13.24
C ALA A 279 0.33 1.50 14.46
N GLU A 280 0.59 0.21 14.23
CA GLU A 280 1.19 -0.64 15.25
C GLU A 280 2.56 -0.08 15.62
N SER A 281 2.73 0.32 16.88
CA SER A 281 3.94 0.97 17.34
C SER A 281 4.92 -0.06 17.92
N GLY A 282 5.99 -0.37 17.16
CA GLY A 282 7.27 -0.62 17.78
C GLY A 282 7.96 0.74 17.94
N LYS A 283 8.38 1.11 19.14
CA LYS A 283 9.18 2.32 19.32
C LYS A 283 10.53 2.12 18.61
N ILE A 284 10.76 2.87 17.55
CA ILE A 284 12.11 3.05 17.02
C ILE A 284 12.74 4.12 17.90
N SER A 285 13.71 3.74 18.75
CA SER A 285 14.52 4.67 19.55
C SER A 285 15.64 5.26 18.71
#